data_118b06a63f729eedf3c6f2142d919916
#
_entry.id   118b06a63f729eedf3c6f2142d919916
#
_cell.length_a   1.000
_cell.length_b   1.000
_cell.length_c   1.000
_cell.angle_alpha   90.00
_cell.angle_beta   90.00
_cell.angle_gamma   90.00
#
_symmetry.space_group_name_H-M   'P 1'
#
loop_
_entity.id
_entity.type
_entity.pdbx_description
1 polymer ?
#
loop_
_entity_poly.entity_id
_entity_poly.type
_entity_poly.pdbx_seq_one_letter_code
_entity_poly.pdbx_strand_id
1 'polypeptide(L)'
;MAICREFYFPSSDGSSRIHAAEWTPESGEIIGVLQIAHGVAEYGMRYAPFAEFMTEHGFAVVANDHLGHGLSAEKDADTLYFGPRDGWKHVVDDMYALRCRTKEKYPDVPYFLMGHSMGSFLTRTYLCLLYTSDAADD
;
A
#
# COMPACT_ATOMS: atom_id res chain seq x y z
N MET A 1 4.01 -20.73 5.98
CA MET A 1 3.72 -20.19 4.65
C MET A 1 2.67 -19.09 4.77
N ALA A 2 2.69 -18.09 3.90
CA ALA A 2 1.71 -17.01 3.96
C ALA A 2 0.53 -17.30 3.04
N ILE A 3 -0.64 -16.76 3.40
CA ILE A 3 -1.79 -16.72 2.51
C ILE A 3 -1.74 -15.36 1.82
N CYS A 4 -1.70 -15.35 0.49
CA CYS A 4 -1.69 -14.13 -0.29
C CYS A 4 -3.03 -13.97 -1.01
N ARG A 5 -3.64 -12.79 -0.85
CA ARG A 5 -4.88 -12.45 -1.53
C ARG A 5 -4.69 -11.16 -2.31
N GLU A 6 -5.02 -11.18 -3.59
CA GLU A 6 -4.96 -10.00 -4.44
C GLU A 6 -6.36 -9.44 -4.64
N PHE A 7 -6.47 -8.14 -4.74
CA PHE A 7 -7.75 -7.46 -4.95
C PHE A 7 -7.54 -6.12 -5.65
N TYR A 8 -8.63 -5.50 -6.08
CA TYR A 8 -8.63 -4.18 -6.70
C TYR A 8 -9.56 -3.25 -5.95
N PHE A 9 -9.23 -1.96 -5.96
CA PHE A 9 -10.14 -0.93 -5.48
C PHE A 9 -10.03 0.30 -6.39
N PRO A 10 -11.07 1.17 -6.43
CA PRO A 10 -11.03 2.34 -7.31
C PRO A 10 -10.02 3.36 -6.81
N SER A 11 -9.27 3.94 -7.76
CA SER A 11 -8.35 5.04 -7.46
C SER A 11 -9.12 6.33 -7.19
N SER A 12 -8.50 7.22 -6.43
CA SER A 12 -9.05 8.56 -6.21
C SER A 12 -9.04 9.41 -7.48
N ASP A 13 -8.35 8.97 -8.55
CA ASP A 13 -8.36 9.69 -9.83
C ASP A 13 -9.72 9.59 -10.56
N GLY A 14 -10.61 8.73 -10.09
CA GLY A 14 -11.96 8.60 -10.64
C GLY A 14 -12.07 7.70 -11.86
N SER A 15 -10.97 7.17 -12.39
CA SER A 15 -11.00 6.36 -13.62
C SER A 15 -10.18 5.07 -13.55
N SER A 16 -9.17 5.00 -12.69
CA SER A 16 -8.26 3.85 -12.61
C SER A 16 -8.67 2.89 -11.51
N ARG A 17 -8.21 1.66 -11.62
CA ARG A 17 -8.31 0.64 -10.56
C ARG A 17 -6.93 0.39 -9.99
N ILE A 18 -6.86 0.26 -8.68
CA ILE A 18 -5.61 0.00 -7.97
C ILE A 18 -5.56 -1.47 -7.59
N HIS A 19 -4.51 -2.15 -8.05
CA HIS A 19 -4.22 -3.52 -7.65
C HIS A 19 -3.51 -3.51 -6.30
N ALA A 20 -3.91 -4.42 -5.43
CA ALA A 20 -3.31 -4.56 -4.11
C ALA A 20 -3.18 -6.04 -3.73
N ALA A 21 -2.32 -6.31 -2.78
CA ALA A 21 -2.13 -7.64 -2.23
C ALA A 21 -2.08 -7.58 -0.71
N GLU A 22 -2.58 -8.62 -0.09
CA GLU A 22 -2.53 -8.80 1.36
C GLU A 22 -1.94 -10.17 1.65
N TRP A 23 -0.95 -10.22 2.54
CA TRP A 23 -0.35 -11.45 3.03
C TRP A 23 -0.67 -11.59 4.50
N THR A 24 -1.13 -12.78 4.89
CA THR A 24 -1.43 -13.09 6.28
C THR A 24 -0.82 -14.43 6.66
N PRO A 25 -0.50 -14.65 7.95
CA PRO A 25 -0.08 -15.99 8.38
C PRO A 25 -1.23 -16.98 8.25
N GLU A 26 -0.90 -18.26 8.06
CA GLU A 26 -1.90 -19.32 7.96
C GLU A 26 -2.68 -19.49 9.26
N SER A 27 -2.06 -19.19 10.37
CA SER A 27 -2.67 -19.35 11.68
C SER A 27 -2.02 -18.39 12.67
N GLY A 28 -2.67 -18.20 13.80
CA GLY A 28 -2.14 -17.36 14.85
C GLY A 28 -2.75 -15.96 14.83
N GLU A 29 -2.43 -15.22 15.87
CA GLU A 29 -2.94 -13.87 16.06
C GLU A 29 -2.10 -12.87 15.26
N ILE A 30 -2.78 -11.90 14.67
CA ILE A 30 -2.10 -10.77 13.99
C ILE A 30 -1.72 -9.76 15.06
N ILE A 31 -0.42 -9.46 15.16
CA ILE A 31 0.12 -8.53 16.16
C ILE A 31 0.39 -7.13 15.62
N GLY A 32 0.31 -6.95 14.33
CA GLY A 32 0.51 -5.66 13.70
C GLY A 32 0.26 -5.74 12.20
N VAL A 33 0.16 -4.58 11.58
CA VAL A 33 0.02 -4.47 10.12
C VAL A 33 1.19 -3.67 9.57
N LEU A 34 1.77 -4.14 8.47
CA LEU A 34 2.80 -3.43 7.72
C LEU A 34 2.27 -3.12 6.33
N GLN A 35 2.18 -1.85 5.98
CA GLN A 35 1.85 -1.40 4.63
C GLN A 35 3.13 -0.99 3.92
N ILE A 36 3.32 -1.46 2.69
CA ILE A 36 4.52 -1.19 1.90
C ILE A 36 4.18 -0.28 0.73
N ALA A 37 4.94 0.82 0.60
CA ALA A 37 4.89 1.72 -0.54
C ALA A 37 6.14 1.51 -1.39
N HIS A 38 5.98 0.93 -2.58
CA HIS A 38 7.10 0.57 -3.44
C HIS A 38 7.71 1.79 -4.15
N GLY A 39 8.90 1.59 -4.74
CA GLY A 39 9.60 2.62 -5.49
C GLY A 39 9.18 2.70 -6.96
N VAL A 40 9.84 3.58 -7.70
CA VAL A 40 9.58 3.74 -9.13
C VAL A 40 9.90 2.45 -9.89
N ALA A 41 9.06 2.13 -10.87
CA ALA A 41 9.19 0.93 -11.70
C ALA A 41 9.15 -0.39 -10.92
N GLU A 42 8.63 -0.34 -9.68
CA GLU A 42 8.38 -1.53 -8.87
C GLU A 42 6.89 -1.87 -8.87
N TYR A 43 6.50 -2.80 -8.03
CA TYR A 43 5.11 -3.21 -7.84
C TYR A 43 5.02 -3.96 -6.50
N GLY A 44 3.80 -4.06 -5.95
CA GLY A 44 3.61 -4.65 -4.62
C GLY A 44 4.08 -6.08 -4.48
N MET A 45 3.81 -6.92 -5.45
CA MET A 45 4.16 -8.35 -5.40
C MET A 45 5.67 -8.61 -5.40
N ARG A 46 6.48 -7.61 -5.78
CA ARG A 46 7.93 -7.71 -5.66
C ARG A 46 8.37 -7.95 -4.22
N TYR A 47 7.57 -7.49 -3.27
CA TYR A 47 7.87 -7.62 -1.84
C TYR A 47 7.33 -8.91 -1.23
N ALA A 48 6.82 -9.85 -2.05
CA ALA A 48 6.26 -11.10 -1.54
C ALA A 48 7.22 -11.87 -0.61
N PRO A 49 8.52 -12.04 -0.94
CA PRO A 49 9.42 -12.74 -0.02
C PRO A 49 9.56 -12.05 1.34
N PHE A 50 9.65 -10.73 1.34
CA PHE A 50 9.70 -9.96 2.58
C PHE A 50 8.39 -10.04 3.35
N ALA A 51 7.26 -9.95 2.63
CA ALA A 51 5.94 -10.06 3.24
C ALA A 51 5.77 -11.44 3.91
N GLU A 52 6.18 -12.50 3.24
CA GLU A 52 6.14 -13.85 3.80
C GLU A 52 6.97 -13.94 5.08
N PHE A 53 8.17 -13.36 5.08
CA PHE A 53 9.01 -13.31 6.27
C PHE A 53 8.27 -12.59 7.41
N MET A 54 7.63 -11.46 7.13
CA MET A 54 6.91 -10.70 8.16
C MET A 54 5.69 -11.46 8.68
N THR A 55 4.99 -12.20 7.82
CA THR A 55 3.87 -13.01 8.30
C THR A 55 4.29 -14.11 9.26
N GLU A 56 5.49 -14.65 9.10
CA GLU A 56 6.05 -15.63 10.03
C GLU A 56 6.24 -15.02 11.42
N HIS A 57 6.31 -13.70 11.52
CA HIS A 57 6.46 -12.97 12.77
C HIS A 57 5.16 -12.34 13.26
N GLY A 58 4.03 -12.76 12.71
CA GLY A 58 2.71 -12.36 13.19
C GLY A 58 2.12 -11.11 12.53
N PHE A 59 2.74 -10.59 11.48
CA PHE A 59 2.23 -9.40 10.81
C PHE A 59 1.29 -9.76 9.66
N ALA A 60 0.25 -8.95 9.46
CA ALA A 60 -0.42 -8.86 8.17
C ALA A 60 0.33 -7.81 7.35
N VAL A 61 0.57 -8.08 6.08
CA VAL A 61 1.29 -7.17 5.19
C VAL A 61 0.39 -6.81 4.01
N VAL A 62 0.33 -5.53 3.69
CA VAL A 62 -0.45 -5.05 2.53
C VAL A 62 0.42 -4.14 1.67
N ALA A 63 0.17 -4.16 0.37
CA ALA A 63 0.84 -3.29 -0.57
C ALA A 63 -0.08 -3.07 -1.77
N ASN A 64 -0.09 -1.86 -2.30
CA ASN A 64 -0.76 -1.60 -3.56
C ASN A 64 0.25 -1.23 -4.63
N ASP A 65 -0.10 -1.46 -5.89
CA ASP A 65 0.65 -0.96 -7.02
C ASP A 65 0.21 0.49 -7.22
N HIS A 66 1.17 1.43 -7.17
CA HIS A 66 0.87 2.86 -7.41
C HIS A 66 0.31 3.07 -8.82
N LEU A 67 -0.40 4.17 -9.03
CA LEU A 67 -0.86 4.54 -10.36
C LEU A 67 0.28 4.44 -11.38
N GLY A 68 0.00 3.88 -12.53
CA GLY A 68 1.00 3.71 -13.59
C GLY A 68 2.02 2.61 -13.32
N HIS A 69 1.83 1.79 -12.29
CA HIS A 69 2.76 0.73 -11.91
C HIS A 69 2.04 -0.61 -11.81
N GLY A 70 2.79 -1.68 -12.07
CA GLY A 70 2.32 -3.05 -11.91
C GLY A 70 0.98 -3.27 -12.61
N LEU A 71 0.06 -3.91 -11.94
CA LEU A 71 -1.27 -4.22 -12.46
C LEU A 71 -2.25 -3.05 -12.34
N SER A 72 -1.84 -1.92 -11.76
CA SER A 72 -2.62 -0.68 -11.78
C SER A 72 -2.47 0.08 -13.09
N ALA A 73 -1.43 -0.21 -13.89
CA ALA A 73 -1.25 0.32 -15.23
C ALA A 73 -1.98 -0.57 -16.22
N GLU A 74 -3.17 -0.16 -16.66
CA GLU A 74 -3.99 -0.97 -17.58
C GLU A 74 -3.52 -0.93 -19.02
N LYS A 75 -2.77 0.11 -19.39
CA LYS A 75 -2.27 0.31 -20.76
C LYS A 75 -0.80 0.66 -20.72
N ASP A 76 -0.07 0.29 -21.75
CA ASP A 76 1.36 0.63 -21.88
C ASP A 76 1.59 2.15 -21.77
N ALA A 77 0.67 2.94 -22.34
CA ALA A 77 0.76 4.41 -22.28
C ALA A 77 0.66 4.97 -20.86
N ASP A 78 0.09 4.22 -19.93
CA ASP A 78 -0.08 4.65 -18.55
C ASP A 78 1.11 4.27 -17.67
N THR A 79 2.06 3.50 -18.20
CA THR A 79 3.21 3.00 -17.45
C THR A 79 4.06 4.15 -16.92
N LEU A 80 4.31 4.13 -15.63
CA LEU A 80 5.08 5.15 -14.90
C LEU A 80 4.45 6.55 -14.93
N TYR A 81 3.17 6.64 -15.23
CA TYR A 81 2.46 7.90 -15.32
C TYR A 81 1.36 7.95 -14.25
N PHE A 82 1.38 8.99 -13.45
CA PHE A 82 0.40 9.16 -12.37
C PHE A 82 -0.89 9.85 -12.80
N GLY A 83 -0.95 10.35 -14.03
CA GLY A 83 -2.13 11.05 -14.54
C GLY A 83 -1.89 12.54 -14.80
N PRO A 84 -2.82 13.21 -15.49
CA PRO A 84 -2.63 14.57 -15.99
C PRO A 84 -2.73 15.65 -14.92
N ARG A 85 -3.37 15.39 -13.79
CA ARG A 85 -3.58 16.39 -12.73
C ARG A 85 -3.37 15.77 -11.36
N ASP A 86 -2.53 16.43 -10.54
CA ASP A 86 -2.33 16.05 -9.14
C ASP A 86 -2.06 14.55 -8.95
N GLY A 87 -1.35 13.94 -9.90
CA GLY A 87 -1.12 12.50 -9.90
C GLY A 87 -0.49 12.01 -8.62
N TRP A 88 0.50 12.74 -8.11
CA TRP A 88 1.15 12.40 -6.84
C TRP A 88 0.16 12.38 -5.67
N LYS A 89 -0.82 13.30 -5.70
CA LYS A 89 -1.83 13.37 -4.65
C LYS A 89 -2.77 12.17 -4.72
N HIS A 90 -3.15 11.76 -5.92
CA HIS A 90 -3.98 10.57 -6.10
C HIS A 90 -3.25 9.32 -5.62
N VAL A 91 -1.94 9.22 -5.88
CA VAL A 91 -1.13 8.10 -5.39
C VAL A 91 -1.16 8.05 -3.86
N VAL A 92 -1.00 9.19 -3.21
CA VAL A 92 -1.04 9.28 -1.74
C VAL A 92 -2.44 8.96 -1.20
N ASP A 93 -3.48 9.48 -1.85
CA ASP A 93 -4.86 9.19 -1.46
C ASP A 93 -5.19 7.70 -1.61
N ASP A 94 -4.64 7.04 -2.63
CA ASP A 94 -4.82 5.61 -2.83
C ASP A 94 -4.13 4.79 -1.74
N MET A 95 -2.96 5.24 -1.28
CA MET A 95 -2.29 4.63 -0.13
C MET A 95 -3.17 4.73 1.12
N TYR A 96 -3.80 5.88 1.32
CA TYR A 96 -4.69 6.10 2.45
C TYR A 96 -5.94 5.22 2.35
N ALA A 97 -6.50 5.07 1.15
CA ALA A 97 -7.65 4.20 0.93
C ALA A 97 -7.33 2.75 1.31
N LEU A 98 -6.14 2.26 0.94
CA LEU A 98 -5.70 0.93 1.34
C LEU A 98 -5.61 0.82 2.87
N ARG A 99 -5.04 1.84 3.51
CA ARG A 99 -4.96 1.88 4.98
C ARG A 99 -6.33 1.79 5.63
N CYS A 100 -7.29 2.57 5.15
CA CYS A 100 -8.64 2.56 5.71
C CYS A 100 -9.29 1.19 5.60
N ARG A 101 -9.16 0.54 4.45
CA ARG A 101 -9.70 -0.81 4.23
C ARG A 101 -9.04 -1.82 5.15
N THR A 102 -7.73 -1.74 5.30
CA THR A 102 -6.96 -2.68 6.13
C THR A 102 -7.22 -2.45 7.61
N LYS A 103 -7.32 -1.20 8.03
CA LYS A 103 -7.56 -0.83 9.42
C LYS A 103 -8.93 -1.33 9.91
N GLU A 104 -9.92 -1.38 9.04
CA GLU A 104 -11.23 -1.97 9.39
C GLU A 104 -11.11 -3.45 9.78
N LYS A 105 -10.20 -4.18 9.13
CA LYS A 105 -10.00 -5.60 9.43
C LYS A 105 -9.18 -5.83 10.69
N TYR A 106 -8.27 -4.92 11.00
CA TYR A 106 -7.32 -5.05 12.12
C TYR A 106 -7.30 -3.77 12.95
N PRO A 107 -8.43 -3.42 13.62
CA PRO A 107 -8.55 -2.11 14.27
C PRO A 107 -7.71 -1.96 15.54
N ASP A 108 -7.34 -3.06 16.18
CA ASP A 108 -6.77 -3.02 17.53
C ASP A 108 -5.25 -3.29 17.57
N VAL A 109 -4.60 -3.34 16.41
CA VAL A 109 -3.16 -3.62 16.33
C VAL A 109 -2.41 -2.43 15.77
N PRO A 110 -1.10 -2.28 16.09
CA PRO A 110 -0.28 -1.21 15.51
C PRO A 110 -0.22 -1.31 14.00
N TYR A 111 -0.18 -0.15 13.34
CA TYR A 111 -0.13 -0.05 11.89
C TYR A 111 1.14 0.69 11.49
N PHE A 112 1.97 0.04 10.68
CA PHE A 112 3.25 0.58 10.24
C PHE A 112 3.24 0.82 8.73
N LEU A 113 3.90 1.88 8.29
CA LEU A 113 4.04 2.20 6.87
C LEU A 113 5.52 2.23 6.52
N MET A 114 5.92 1.44 5.53
CA MET A 114 7.29 1.37 5.03
C MET A 114 7.32 1.85 3.59
N GLY A 115 8.19 2.80 3.31
CA GLY A 115 8.41 3.29 1.95
C GLY A 115 9.83 3.02 1.50
N HIS A 116 9.99 2.62 0.23
CA HIS A 116 11.29 2.39 -0.39
C HIS A 116 11.48 3.32 -1.58
N SER A 117 12.60 4.04 -1.65
CA SER A 117 12.93 4.95 -2.75
C SER A 117 11.83 5.99 -2.97
N MET A 118 11.19 6.04 -4.14
CA MET A 118 10.03 6.92 -4.40
C MET A 118 8.95 6.71 -3.36
N GLY A 119 8.73 5.47 -2.92
CA GLY A 119 7.76 5.17 -1.86
C GLY A 119 8.06 5.87 -0.55
N SER A 120 9.34 6.13 -0.24
CA SER A 120 9.70 6.88 0.96
C SER A 120 9.27 8.35 0.86
N PHE A 121 9.38 8.95 -0.30
CA PHE A 121 8.87 10.32 -0.53
C PHE A 121 7.35 10.36 -0.43
N LEU A 122 6.68 9.39 -1.03
CA LEU A 122 5.22 9.26 -0.95
C LEU A 122 4.76 9.09 0.50
N THR A 123 5.47 8.29 1.28
CA THR A 123 5.18 8.07 2.71
C THR A 123 5.30 9.37 3.50
N ARG A 124 6.35 10.14 3.25
CA ARG A 124 6.54 11.44 3.92
C ARG A 124 5.44 12.43 3.56
N THR A 125 5.07 12.48 2.30
CA THR A 125 3.96 13.31 1.83
C THR A 125 2.64 12.89 2.48
N TYR A 126 2.40 11.59 2.52
CA TYR A 126 1.25 10.98 3.18
C TYR A 126 1.14 11.42 4.63
N LEU A 127 2.24 11.33 5.39
CA LEU A 127 2.25 11.74 6.79
C LEU A 127 1.96 13.24 6.94
N CYS A 128 2.55 14.06 6.09
CA CYS A 128 2.35 15.51 6.16
C CYS A 128 0.92 15.93 5.86
N LEU A 129 0.29 15.32 4.87
CA LEU A 129 -1.04 15.74 4.40
C LEU A 129 -2.18 15.12 5.19
N LEU A 130 -2.03 13.85 5.59
CA LEU A 130 -3.14 13.08 6.15
C LEU A 130 -3.05 12.89 7.66
N TYR A 131 -1.87 13.08 8.24
CA TYR A 131 -1.63 12.87 9.67
C TYR A 131 -0.96 14.04 10.37
N THR A 132 -1.08 15.24 9.84
CA THR A 132 -0.41 16.42 10.41
C THR A 132 -0.72 16.61 11.90
N SER A 133 -1.97 16.41 12.29
CA SER A 133 -2.40 16.59 13.68
C SER A 133 -2.19 15.36 14.55
N ASP A 134 -2.09 14.17 13.93
CA ASP A 134 -2.06 12.90 14.65
C ASP A 134 -0.71 12.20 14.58
N ALA A 135 0.26 12.80 13.89
CA ALA A 135 1.57 12.16 13.65
C ALA A 135 2.31 11.79 14.94
N ALA A 136 2.06 12.50 16.02
CA ALA A 136 2.66 12.22 17.31
C ALA A 136 2.05 11.01 18.01
N ASP A 137 0.83 10.63 17.62
CA ASP A 137 0.09 9.54 18.24
C ASP A 137 0.29 8.21 17.48
N ASP A 138 0.81 8.30 16.28
CA ASP A 138 1.08 7.14 15.43
C ASP A 138 2.51 6.66 15.57
#